data_97e51e1575faecbf0041bba847537cfc
#
_entry.id   97e51e1575faecbf0041bba847537cfc
#
_cell.length_a   1.000
_cell.length_b   1.000
_cell.length_c   1.000
_cell.angle_alpha   90.00
_cell.angle_beta   90.00
_cell.angle_gamma   90.00
#
_symmetry.space_group_name_H-M   'P 1'
#
loop_
_entity.id
_entity.type
_entity.pdbx_description
1 polymer ?
#
loop_
_entity_poly.entity_id
_entity_poly.type
_entity_poly.pdbx_seq_one_letter_code
_entity_poly.pdbx_strand_id
1 'polypeptide(L)'
;MRIRLLSTIAVASCLSWCCAGARAAGTYNGFSDPQEVSLSGYAGSAMEPDISPDGNYLLFNSSNVAPNIPELEIAKRTGADAFEYDGPLPGEAVNEPGQLSGTPSLDREGNLYFVSPRSYSTTFSTIWTGRFESGVVTGVHLVESITGEIPGWVDFDAAVSPDGSSIFASVGNFTTGSLSAAHIAIYQRSGTWFVRDLASEHLLHKVNRPGTFDYAAAVSSNGLELFFTRAIPSKGAKGQPAIYRAARQRVTKPFSQVKRVGAISASFAEAPSLSDDGSTLYYHALVGGVFRIFTVTRPAP
;
A
#
# COMPACT_ATOMS: atom_id res chain seq x y z
N MET A 1 56.53 57.99 -2.65
CA MET A 1 55.28 57.62 -1.98
C MET A 1 54.27 57.20 -3.06
N ARG A 2 54.17 55.88 -3.35
CA ARG A 2 53.30 55.36 -4.41
C ARG A 2 52.17 54.56 -3.72
N ILE A 3 50.97 55.03 -3.83
CA ILE A 3 49.72 54.41 -3.34
C ILE A 3 49.26 53.37 -4.37
N ARG A 4 49.13 52.12 -3.99
CA ARG A 4 48.51 51.04 -4.79
C ARG A 4 47.04 50.95 -4.44
N LEU A 5 46.20 51.19 -5.42
CA LEU A 5 44.78 50.82 -5.36
C LEU A 5 44.62 49.30 -5.49
N LEU A 6 43.95 48.71 -4.52
CA LEU A 6 43.47 47.33 -4.55
C LEU A 6 42.02 47.34 -5.09
N SER A 7 41.81 46.76 -6.25
CA SER A 7 40.47 46.55 -6.84
C SER A 7 39.89 45.27 -6.24
N THR A 8 38.81 45.42 -5.51
CA THR A 8 38.00 44.30 -4.97
C THR A 8 37.02 43.84 -6.04
N ILE A 9 37.18 42.66 -6.60
CA ILE A 9 36.22 42.02 -7.48
C ILE A 9 35.19 41.33 -6.62
N ALA A 10 33.97 41.84 -6.63
CA ALA A 10 32.82 41.18 -6.03
C ALA A 10 32.27 40.11 -7.00
N VAL A 11 32.42 38.86 -6.65
CA VAL A 11 31.79 37.73 -7.34
C VAL A 11 30.36 37.61 -6.84
N ALA A 12 29.41 38.04 -7.66
CA ALA A 12 27.99 37.80 -7.40
C ALA A 12 27.64 36.36 -7.75
N SER A 13 27.48 35.50 -6.74
CA SER A 13 26.96 34.14 -6.88
C SER A 13 25.43 34.24 -7.11
N CYS A 14 24.98 34.09 -8.36
CA CYS A 14 23.58 33.83 -8.67
C CYS A 14 23.20 32.44 -8.19
N LEU A 15 22.63 32.32 -7.00
CA LEU A 15 21.88 31.16 -6.56
C LEU A 15 20.59 31.09 -7.35
N SER A 16 20.58 30.33 -8.45
CA SER A 16 19.35 29.95 -9.14
C SER A 16 18.57 29.02 -8.22
N TRP A 17 17.63 29.56 -7.48
CA TRP A 17 16.57 28.78 -6.86
C TRP A 17 15.72 28.21 -8.00
N CYS A 18 15.93 26.90 -8.29
CA CYS A 18 14.91 26.14 -8.98
C CYS A 18 13.65 26.14 -8.12
N CYS A 19 12.75 27.09 -8.40
CA CYS A 19 11.35 26.95 -8.00
C CYS A 19 10.83 25.71 -8.71
N ALA A 20 10.89 24.56 -8.06
CA ALA A 20 10.03 23.44 -8.41
C ALA A 20 8.59 23.96 -8.23
N GLY A 21 7.98 24.38 -9.32
CA GLY A 21 6.62 24.87 -9.36
C GLY A 21 5.73 23.80 -8.73
N ALA A 22 5.05 24.18 -7.64
CA ALA A 22 3.96 23.38 -7.11
C ALA A 22 2.96 23.19 -8.28
N ARG A 23 2.97 21.99 -8.90
CA ARG A 23 1.91 21.62 -9.84
C ARG A 23 0.60 21.80 -9.09
N ALA A 24 -0.28 22.63 -9.62
CA ALA A 24 -1.67 22.70 -9.18
C ALA A 24 -2.17 21.26 -9.14
N ALA A 25 -3.01 20.94 -8.15
CA ALA A 25 -3.66 19.64 -8.04
C ALA A 25 -4.24 19.30 -9.41
N GLY A 26 -3.53 18.47 -10.18
CA GLY A 26 -3.93 18.08 -11.52
C GLY A 26 -5.29 17.41 -11.41
N THR A 27 -6.17 17.68 -12.36
CA THR A 27 -7.33 16.84 -12.59
C THR A 27 -6.76 15.48 -12.99
N TYR A 28 -6.63 14.58 -12.01
CA TYR A 28 -6.24 13.21 -12.30
C TYR A 28 -7.28 12.58 -13.23
N ASN A 29 -6.84 12.10 -14.36
CA ASN A 29 -7.69 11.36 -15.26
C ASN A 29 -8.31 10.16 -14.53
N GLY A 30 -9.56 9.85 -14.85
CA GLY A 30 -10.20 8.65 -14.34
C GLY A 30 -9.53 7.39 -14.90
N PHE A 31 -9.57 6.33 -14.11
CA PHE A 31 -9.20 5.00 -14.63
C PHE A 31 -10.26 4.48 -15.59
N SER A 32 -9.85 3.67 -16.54
CA SER A 32 -10.65 2.94 -17.52
C SER A 32 -10.08 1.54 -17.76
N ASP A 33 -10.71 0.80 -18.65
CA ASP A 33 -10.21 -0.47 -19.20
C ASP A 33 -9.85 -1.54 -18.16
N PRO A 34 -10.83 -2.08 -17.37
CA PRO A 34 -10.55 -3.17 -16.47
C PRO A 34 -10.06 -4.41 -17.23
N GLN A 35 -8.90 -4.94 -16.86
CA GLN A 35 -8.33 -6.16 -17.44
C GLN A 35 -8.03 -7.16 -16.33
N GLU A 36 -8.27 -8.44 -16.58
CA GLU A 36 -7.79 -9.51 -15.70
C GLU A 36 -6.29 -9.72 -15.94
N VAL A 37 -5.53 -9.76 -14.85
CA VAL A 37 -4.09 -10.09 -14.92
C VAL A 37 -3.94 -11.58 -15.20
N SER A 38 -3.21 -11.91 -16.26
CA SER A 38 -2.88 -13.29 -16.59
C SER A 38 -1.74 -13.78 -15.69
N LEU A 39 -2.04 -14.71 -14.79
CA LEU A 39 -1.07 -15.40 -13.93
C LEU A 39 -0.84 -16.83 -14.47
N SER A 40 0.08 -16.99 -15.43
CA SER A 40 0.39 -18.30 -15.95
C SER A 40 1.07 -19.18 -14.89
N GLY A 41 0.65 -20.43 -14.78
CA GLY A 41 1.19 -21.35 -13.76
C GLY A 41 0.52 -21.27 -12.39
N TYR A 42 -0.40 -20.33 -12.15
CA TYR A 42 -1.14 -20.22 -10.89
C TYR A 42 -2.63 -20.46 -11.09
N ALA A 43 -3.20 -21.39 -10.33
CA ALA A 43 -4.62 -21.75 -10.42
C ALA A 43 -5.44 -21.42 -9.17
N GLY A 44 -4.77 -20.98 -8.09
CA GLY A 44 -5.40 -20.61 -6.81
C GLY A 44 -6.08 -19.25 -6.81
N SER A 45 -6.64 -18.89 -5.68
CA SER A 45 -7.06 -17.51 -5.42
C SER A 45 -5.85 -16.63 -5.20
N ALA A 46 -5.70 -15.58 -6.00
CA ALA A 46 -4.67 -14.55 -5.84
C ALA A 46 -5.30 -13.29 -5.21
N MET A 47 -4.82 -12.90 -4.04
CA MET A 47 -5.38 -11.81 -3.24
C MET A 47 -4.29 -10.81 -2.85
N GLU A 48 -4.70 -9.58 -2.57
CA GLU A 48 -3.86 -8.54 -1.99
C GLU A 48 -2.57 -8.28 -2.79
N PRO A 49 -2.72 -7.89 -4.09
CA PRO A 49 -1.58 -7.68 -4.97
C PRO A 49 -0.75 -6.49 -4.55
N ASP A 50 0.57 -6.59 -4.71
CA ASP A 50 1.49 -5.47 -4.68
C ASP A 50 2.44 -5.54 -5.88
N ILE A 51 2.43 -4.49 -6.70
CA ILE A 51 3.34 -4.38 -7.84
C ILE A 51 4.66 -3.75 -7.40
N SER A 52 5.78 -4.41 -7.69
CA SER A 52 7.09 -3.83 -7.38
C SER A 52 7.27 -2.47 -8.05
N PRO A 53 8.02 -1.52 -7.43
CA PRO A 53 8.22 -0.18 -7.98
C PRO A 53 8.79 -0.15 -9.40
N ASP A 54 9.61 -1.16 -9.77
CA ASP A 54 10.15 -1.33 -11.13
C ASP A 54 9.16 -2.01 -12.10
N GLY A 55 8.02 -2.47 -11.58
CA GLY A 55 6.97 -3.16 -12.32
C GLY A 55 7.31 -4.59 -12.74
N ASN A 56 8.44 -5.15 -12.32
CA ASN A 56 8.91 -6.47 -12.79
C ASN A 56 8.33 -7.64 -12.02
N TYR A 57 7.90 -7.43 -10.78
CA TYR A 57 7.35 -8.48 -9.91
C TYR A 57 5.96 -8.09 -9.42
N LEU A 58 5.08 -9.06 -9.40
CA LEU A 58 3.80 -9.00 -8.72
C LEU A 58 3.87 -9.90 -7.49
N LEU A 59 3.81 -9.29 -6.31
CA LEU A 59 3.65 -9.98 -5.05
C LEU A 59 2.17 -10.08 -4.72
N PHE A 60 1.74 -11.16 -4.12
CA PHE A 60 0.37 -11.34 -3.70
C PHE A 60 0.31 -12.42 -2.62
N ASN A 61 -0.80 -12.60 -1.96
CA ASN A 61 -0.98 -13.77 -1.12
C ASN A 61 -2.00 -14.74 -1.70
N SER A 62 -1.85 -16.01 -1.36
CA SER A 62 -2.82 -17.06 -1.64
C SER A 62 -4.11 -16.82 -0.86
N SER A 63 -5.10 -17.71 -0.98
CA SER A 63 -6.41 -17.52 -0.35
C SER A 63 -6.32 -17.33 1.17
N ASN A 64 -6.87 -16.23 1.67
CA ASN A 64 -7.08 -15.97 3.10
C ASN A 64 -8.46 -16.45 3.60
N VAL A 65 -9.23 -17.15 2.74
CA VAL A 65 -10.54 -17.70 3.10
C VAL A 65 -10.34 -19.03 3.81
N ALA A 66 -10.82 -19.13 5.04
CA ALA A 66 -10.73 -20.34 5.85
C ALA A 66 -11.24 -21.58 5.09
N PRO A 67 -10.60 -22.75 5.20
CA PRO A 67 -9.54 -23.11 6.17
C PRO A 67 -8.11 -22.82 5.71
N ASN A 68 -7.91 -22.07 4.61
CA ASN A 68 -6.58 -21.78 4.08
C ASN A 68 -5.78 -20.89 5.03
N ILE A 69 -4.48 -21.10 5.05
CA ILE A 69 -3.50 -20.22 5.70
C ILE A 69 -2.77 -19.54 4.53
N PRO A 70 -2.93 -18.20 4.36
CA PRO A 70 -2.30 -17.52 3.24
C PRO A 70 -0.79 -17.49 3.37
N GLU A 71 -0.13 -17.63 2.22
CA GLU A 71 1.31 -17.51 2.02
C GLU A 71 1.56 -16.39 1.00
N LEU A 72 2.68 -15.71 1.11
CA LEU A 72 3.14 -14.75 0.11
C LEU A 72 3.65 -15.48 -1.13
N GLU A 73 3.19 -15.04 -2.28
CA GLU A 73 3.49 -15.59 -3.59
C GLU A 73 4.19 -14.54 -4.45
N ILE A 74 4.91 -14.98 -5.47
CA ILE A 74 5.61 -14.11 -6.41
C ILE A 74 5.39 -14.54 -7.85
N ALA A 75 5.21 -13.57 -8.73
CA ALA A 75 5.18 -13.76 -10.17
C ALA A 75 6.03 -12.71 -10.89
N LYS A 76 6.68 -13.10 -11.98
CA LYS A 76 7.50 -12.25 -12.83
C LYS A 76 6.73 -11.75 -14.03
N ARG A 77 6.89 -10.48 -14.38
CA ARG A 77 6.24 -9.88 -15.54
C ARG A 77 6.74 -10.50 -16.84
N THR A 78 5.79 -10.88 -17.69
CA THR A 78 6.02 -11.38 -19.05
C THR A 78 5.35 -10.53 -20.14
N GLY A 79 4.44 -9.64 -19.74
CA GLY A 79 3.72 -8.72 -20.62
C GLY A 79 3.07 -7.57 -19.87
N ALA A 80 2.26 -6.77 -20.53
CA ALA A 80 1.61 -5.60 -19.93
C ALA A 80 0.75 -5.99 -18.71
N ASP A 81 -0.16 -6.94 -18.89
CA ASP A 81 -1.03 -7.49 -17.85
C ASP A 81 -0.80 -9.01 -17.67
N ALA A 82 0.44 -9.47 -17.92
CA ALA A 82 0.80 -10.88 -17.87
C ALA A 82 2.02 -11.12 -17.00
N PHE A 83 1.91 -12.13 -16.14
CA PHE A 83 2.96 -12.57 -15.24
C PHE A 83 3.05 -14.10 -15.25
N GLU A 84 4.24 -14.62 -15.03
CA GLU A 84 4.52 -16.02 -14.82
C GLU A 84 4.76 -16.28 -13.32
N TYR A 85 3.98 -17.17 -12.75
CA TYR A 85 4.09 -17.53 -11.35
C TYR A 85 5.42 -18.26 -11.09
N ASP A 86 6.16 -17.81 -10.08
CA ASP A 86 7.51 -18.30 -9.75
C ASP A 86 7.53 -19.12 -8.44
N GLY A 87 6.37 -19.28 -7.78
CA GLY A 87 6.23 -20.04 -6.54
C GLY A 87 5.93 -19.17 -5.32
N PRO A 88 5.92 -19.78 -4.11
CA PRO A 88 5.90 -19.04 -2.86
C PRO A 88 7.10 -18.10 -2.78
N LEU A 89 6.90 -16.89 -2.23
CA LEU A 89 7.95 -15.87 -2.12
C LEU A 89 9.13 -16.41 -1.31
N PRO A 90 10.33 -16.57 -1.94
CA PRO A 90 11.47 -17.14 -1.27
C PRO A 90 12.05 -16.20 -0.21
N GLY A 91 12.44 -16.74 0.93
CA GLY A 91 13.12 -16.02 1.99
C GLY A 91 12.97 -16.72 3.34
N GLU A 92 14.00 -16.63 4.17
CA GLU A 92 13.91 -17.15 5.53
C GLU A 92 12.86 -16.36 6.32
N ALA A 93 11.97 -17.06 7.01
CA ALA A 93 10.92 -16.49 7.83
C ALA A 93 9.89 -15.58 7.06
N VAL A 94 9.79 -15.68 5.74
CA VAL A 94 8.71 -15.05 4.96
C VAL A 94 7.43 -15.86 5.14
N ASN A 95 7.45 -17.12 4.70
CA ASN A 95 6.34 -18.07 4.81
C ASN A 95 6.69 -19.16 5.83
N GLU A 96 6.47 -18.90 7.10
CA GLU A 96 6.69 -19.93 8.13
C GLU A 96 5.55 -20.97 8.11
N PRO A 97 5.86 -22.28 8.15
CA PRO A 97 4.86 -23.32 8.09
C PRO A 97 3.77 -23.16 9.17
N GLY A 98 2.52 -23.16 8.74
CA GLY A 98 1.37 -23.02 9.62
C GLY A 98 1.12 -21.60 10.15
N GLN A 99 1.87 -20.61 9.68
CA GLN A 99 1.67 -19.20 10.01
C GLN A 99 1.15 -18.43 8.79
N LEU A 100 0.23 -17.52 9.04
CA LEU A 100 -0.26 -16.60 8.03
C LEU A 100 0.85 -15.61 7.64
N SER A 101 1.04 -15.41 6.32
CA SER A 101 1.77 -14.28 5.76
C SER A 101 0.95 -13.69 4.61
N GLY A 102 0.69 -12.37 4.66
CA GLY A 102 -0.18 -11.72 3.68
C GLY A 102 0.08 -10.22 3.55
N THR A 103 -0.66 -9.56 2.70
CA THR A 103 -0.63 -8.11 2.45
C THR A 103 0.78 -7.56 2.19
N PRO A 104 1.48 -8.05 1.14
CA PRO A 104 2.81 -7.55 0.82
C PRO A 104 2.77 -6.09 0.40
N SER A 105 3.80 -5.32 0.72
CA SER A 105 4.00 -3.96 0.23
C SER A 105 5.47 -3.61 0.13
N LEU A 106 5.92 -3.11 -1.03
CA LEU A 106 7.30 -2.80 -1.36
C LEU A 106 7.53 -1.29 -1.51
N ASP A 107 8.60 -0.77 -0.90
CA ASP A 107 9.12 0.56 -1.21
C ASP A 107 10.16 0.52 -2.35
N ARG A 108 10.57 1.70 -2.83
CA ARG A 108 11.58 1.82 -3.91
C ARG A 108 12.98 1.35 -3.50
N GLU A 109 13.26 1.28 -2.23
CA GLU A 109 14.53 0.77 -1.73
C GLU A 109 14.53 -0.76 -1.63
N GLY A 110 13.38 -1.43 -1.87
CA GLY A 110 13.21 -2.86 -1.76
C GLY A 110 12.97 -3.33 -0.32
N ASN A 111 12.53 -2.46 0.58
CA ASN A 111 12.04 -2.93 1.86
C ASN A 111 10.62 -3.48 1.65
N LEU A 112 10.46 -4.77 1.89
CA LEU A 112 9.18 -5.46 1.90
C LEU A 112 8.58 -5.34 3.30
N TYR A 113 7.31 -4.99 3.36
CA TYR A 113 6.46 -5.09 4.56
C TYR A 113 5.36 -6.09 4.30
N PHE A 114 5.01 -6.86 5.32
CA PHE A 114 3.92 -7.83 5.24
C PHE A 114 3.34 -8.11 6.63
N VAL A 115 2.16 -8.67 6.68
CA VAL A 115 1.48 -9.01 7.94
C VAL A 115 1.64 -10.49 8.24
N SER A 116 2.02 -10.79 9.50
CA SER A 116 1.94 -12.11 10.08
C SER A 116 1.62 -12.01 11.58
N PRO A 117 0.55 -12.65 12.09
CA PRO A 117 0.18 -12.56 13.50
C PRO A 117 0.98 -13.49 14.41
N ARG A 118 2.02 -14.17 13.91
CA ARG A 118 2.81 -15.18 14.61
C ARG A 118 3.42 -14.72 15.95
N SER A 119 3.67 -13.41 16.11
CA SER A 119 4.18 -12.80 17.35
C SER A 119 3.12 -12.03 18.15
N TYR A 120 1.90 -11.91 17.64
CA TYR A 120 0.87 -11.04 18.19
C TYR A 120 0.57 -11.31 19.68
N SER A 121 0.52 -12.58 20.09
CA SER A 121 0.22 -12.96 21.47
C SER A 121 1.21 -12.45 22.52
N THR A 122 2.43 -12.10 22.11
CA THR A 122 3.51 -11.64 22.99
C THR A 122 3.88 -10.18 22.78
N THR A 123 3.72 -9.65 21.57
CA THR A 123 4.20 -8.31 21.21
C THR A 123 3.08 -7.35 20.80
N PHE A 124 1.88 -7.86 20.50
CA PHE A 124 0.78 -7.15 19.86
C PHE A 124 1.15 -6.53 18.48
N SER A 125 2.28 -6.92 17.90
CA SER A 125 2.74 -6.48 16.59
C SER A 125 2.52 -7.58 15.56
N THR A 126 2.16 -7.18 14.35
CA THR A 126 1.85 -8.09 13.24
C THR A 126 2.60 -7.72 11.97
N ILE A 127 3.22 -6.55 11.91
CA ILE A 127 3.92 -6.07 10.71
C ILE A 127 5.38 -6.53 10.76
N TRP A 128 5.79 -7.23 9.72
CA TRP A 128 7.14 -7.73 9.51
C TRP A 128 7.76 -7.02 8.33
N THR A 129 9.08 -6.96 8.29
CA THR A 129 9.83 -6.37 7.18
C THR A 129 11.05 -7.20 6.85
N GLY A 130 11.52 -7.09 5.60
CA GLY A 130 12.75 -7.71 5.12
C GLY A 130 13.21 -7.01 3.85
N ARG A 131 14.41 -7.33 3.38
CA ARG A 131 14.97 -6.79 2.15
C ARG A 131 14.63 -7.69 0.98
N PHE A 132 13.85 -7.18 0.03
CA PHE A 132 13.56 -7.84 -1.24
C PHE A 132 14.59 -7.44 -2.28
N GLU A 133 15.22 -8.42 -2.91
CA GLU A 133 16.15 -8.22 -4.01
C GLU A 133 16.09 -9.38 -4.98
N SER A 134 15.86 -9.09 -6.25
CA SER A 134 15.85 -10.09 -7.35
C SER A 134 14.95 -11.31 -7.10
N GLY A 135 13.80 -11.11 -6.44
CA GLY A 135 12.83 -12.17 -6.18
C GLY A 135 13.02 -12.92 -4.86
N VAL A 136 13.96 -12.52 -4.02
CA VAL A 136 14.24 -13.17 -2.73
C VAL A 136 14.20 -12.14 -1.59
N VAL A 137 13.69 -12.55 -0.44
CA VAL A 137 13.65 -11.72 0.78
C VAL A 137 14.69 -12.18 1.78
N THR A 138 15.44 -11.25 2.36
CA THR A 138 16.44 -11.52 3.39
C THR A 138 16.23 -10.63 4.62
N GLY A 139 16.80 -11.04 5.75
CA GLY A 139 16.80 -10.22 6.98
C GLY A 139 15.42 -9.95 7.56
N VAL A 140 14.48 -10.89 7.46
CA VAL A 140 13.11 -10.75 7.96
C VAL A 140 13.10 -10.56 9.47
N HIS A 141 12.43 -9.50 9.93
CA HIS A 141 12.26 -9.20 11.34
C HIS A 141 10.96 -8.44 11.62
N LEU A 142 10.51 -8.44 12.87
CA LEU A 142 9.31 -7.74 13.32
C LEU A 142 9.55 -6.23 13.36
N VAL A 143 8.57 -5.45 12.90
CA VAL A 143 8.55 -3.99 13.09
C VAL A 143 7.99 -3.71 14.48
N GLU A 144 8.84 -3.79 15.51
CA GLU A 144 8.44 -3.69 16.93
C GLU A 144 7.79 -2.35 17.30
N SER A 145 8.07 -1.30 16.53
CA SER A 145 7.53 0.05 16.79
C SER A 145 6.08 0.24 16.36
N ILE A 146 5.52 -0.70 15.60
CA ILE A 146 4.10 -0.70 15.23
C ILE A 146 3.43 -1.81 16.02
N THR A 147 2.66 -1.44 17.03
CA THR A 147 2.01 -2.38 17.93
C THR A 147 0.58 -1.96 18.24
N GLY A 148 -0.31 -2.95 18.30
CA GLY A 148 -1.65 -2.76 18.86
C GLY A 148 -1.56 -2.54 20.36
N GLU A 149 -2.03 -1.40 20.87
CA GLU A 149 -1.99 -1.09 22.29
C GLU A 149 -3.07 -1.84 23.09
N ILE A 150 -4.09 -2.33 22.42
CA ILE A 150 -5.27 -2.94 23.03
C ILE A 150 -5.46 -4.36 22.49
N PRO A 151 -5.60 -5.38 23.34
CA PRO A 151 -5.88 -6.75 22.90
C PRO A 151 -7.10 -6.83 21.97
N GLY A 152 -6.95 -7.57 20.86
CA GLY A 152 -7.99 -7.71 19.84
C GLY A 152 -7.97 -6.62 18.77
N TRP A 153 -7.19 -5.54 18.92
CA TRP A 153 -6.87 -4.61 17.86
C TRP A 153 -5.58 -5.04 17.15
N VAL A 154 -5.64 -5.13 15.84
CA VAL A 154 -4.60 -5.74 15.01
C VAL A 154 -4.32 -4.82 13.82
N ASP A 155 -3.05 -4.55 13.53
CA ASP A 155 -2.64 -4.01 12.24
C ASP A 155 -2.64 -5.18 11.24
N PHE A 156 -3.70 -5.29 10.43
CA PHE A 156 -3.96 -6.46 9.57
C PHE A 156 -3.60 -6.23 8.10
N ASP A 157 -3.09 -5.04 7.77
CA ASP A 157 -2.58 -4.67 6.46
C ASP A 157 -1.62 -3.48 6.62
N ALA A 158 -0.60 -3.41 5.77
CA ALA A 158 0.42 -2.36 5.85
C ALA A 158 0.89 -1.96 4.44
N ALA A 159 0.52 -0.77 4.01
CA ALA A 159 1.00 -0.17 2.77
C ALA A 159 2.12 0.82 3.05
N VAL A 160 3.34 0.52 2.60
CA VAL A 160 4.46 1.47 2.68
C VAL A 160 4.35 2.51 1.57
N SER A 161 4.67 3.77 1.88
CA SER A 161 4.82 4.78 0.83
C SER A 161 6.02 4.45 -0.08
N PRO A 162 5.97 4.76 -1.38
CA PRO A 162 7.06 4.44 -2.31
C PRO A 162 8.43 4.95 -1.92
N ASP A 163 8.52 6.03 -1.14
CA ASP A 163 9.76 6.60 -0.59
C ASP A 163 10.16 6.00 0.78
N GLY A 164 9.41 5.03 1.28
CA GLY A 164 9.65 4.38 2.57
C GLY A 164 9.42 5.26 3.80
N SER A 165 8.93 6.50 3.62
CA SER A 165 8.81 7.47 4.72
C SER A 165 7.62 7.23 5.64
N SER A 166 6.60 6.51 5.17
CA SER A 166 5.36 6.29 5.92
C SER A 166 4.80 4.89 5.69
N ILE A 167 4.11 4.36 6.69
CA ILE A 167 3.25 3.18 6.57
C ILE A 167 1.80 3.61 6.82
N PHE A 168 0.91 3.24 5.91
CA PHE A 168 -0.54 3.35 6.04
C PHE A 168 -1.05 1.99 6.50
N ALA A 169 -1.21 1.81 7.81
CA ALA A 169 -1.65 0.55 8.38
C ALA A 169 -3.18 0.46 8.49
N SER A 170 -3.73 -0.69 8.20
CA SER A 170 -5.13 -1.00 8.43
C SER A 170 -5.31 -1.58 9.83
N VAL A 171 -5.90 -0.80 10.72
CA VAL A 171 -6.11 -1.15 12.12
C VAL A 171 -7.52 -1.69 12.30
N GLY A 172 -7.65 -2.93 12.72
CA GLY A 172 -8.94 -3.61 12.85
C GLY A 172 -9.22 -4.15 14.25
N ASN A 173 -10.50 -4.15 14.64
CA ASN A 173 -10.96 -4.77 15.87
C ASN A 173 -11.49 -6.17 15.59
N PHE A 174 -10.81 -7.18 16.15
CA PHE A 174 -11.14 -8.60 16.06
C PHE A 174 -11.50 -9.21 17.42
N THR A 175 -11.85 -8.40 18.42
CA THR A 175 -12.18 -8.86 19.79
C THR A 175 -13.28 -9.92 19.81
N THR A 176 -14.20 -9.91 18.84
CA THR A 176 -15.29 -10.89 18.72
C THR A 176 -14.97 -12.06 17.79
N GLY A 177 -13.71 -12.21 17.35
CA GLY A 177 -13.26 -13.25 16.42
C GLY A 177 -13.54 -12.92 14.95
N SER A 178 -14.16 -11.77 14.65
CA SER A 178 -14.36 -11.24 13.30
C SER A 178 -14.13 -9.73 13.28
N LEU A 179 -13.85 -9.17 12.10
CA LEU A 179 -13.66 -7.73 11.94
C LEU A 179 -14.94 -6.97 12.31
N SER A 180 -14.89 -6.15 13.33
CA SER A 180 -16.03 -5.35 13.82
C SER A 180 -15.84 -3.84 13.65
N ALA A 181 -14.60 -3.39 13.46
CA ALA A 181 -14.24 -2.02 13.08
C ALA A 181 -12.93 -2.05 12.27
N ALA A 182 -12.77 -1.12 11.34
CA ALA A 182 -11.50 -0.93 10.64
C ALA A 182 -11.30 0.54 10.26
N HIS A 183 -10.07 1.00 10.39
CA HIS A 183 -9.65 2.34 9.95
C HIS A 183 -8.17 2.32 9.53
N ILE A 184 -7.77 3.31 8.74
CA ILE A 184 -6.38 3.50 8.32
C ILE A 184 -5.69 4.43 9.32
N ALA A 185 -4.48 4.06 9.75
CA ALA A 185 -3.58 4.88 10.55
C ALA A 185 -2.30 5.16 9.76
N ILE A 186 -1.65 6.30 10.03
CA ILE A 186 -0.35 6.64 9.43
C ILE A 186 0.73 6.55 10.49
N TYR A 187 1.79 5.84 10.16
CA TYR A 187 3.03 5.80 10.92
C TYR A 187 4.13 6.45 10.09
N GLN A 188 4.85 7.40 10.69
CA GLN A 188 5.96 8.10 10.06
C GLN A 188 7.29 7.47 10.45
N ARG A 189 8.19 7.32 9.49
CA ARG A 189 9.54 6.83 9.75
C ARG A 189 10.36 7.86 10.53
N SER A 190 11.00 7.41 11.60
CA SER A 190 11.95 8.19 12.41
C SER A 190 13.21 7.35 12.63
N GLY A 191 14.18 7.48 11.76
CA GLY A 191 15.35 6.58 11.70
C GLY A 191 14.93 5.15 11.32
N THR A 192 15.19 4.20 12.19
CA THR A 192 14.81 2.79 12.02
C THR A 192 13.41 2.46 12.57
N TRP A 193 12.77 3.41 13.25
CA TRP A 193 11.46 3.25 13.90
C TRP A 193 10.35 3.85 13.07
N PHE A 194 9.13 3.37 13.31
CA PHE A 194 7.91 4.03 12.86
C PHE A 194 7.15 4.55 14.08
N VAL A 195 6.69 5.79 14.01
CA VAL A 195 5.94 6.44 15.08
C VAL A 195 4.55 6.77 14.57
N ARG A 196 3.51 6.39 15.32
CA ARG A 196 2.13 6.75 14.96
C ARG A 196 1.99 8.27 14.93
N ASP A 197 1.59 8.78 13.80
CA ASP A 197 1.30 10.20 13.64
C ASP A 197 -0.14 10.50 14.07
N LEU A 198 -0.34 10.82 15.35
CA LEU A 198 -1.66 11.17 15.88
C LEU A 198 -2.25 12.41 15.20
N ALA A 199 -1.42 13.33 14.69
CA ALA A 199 -1.88 14.45 13.90
C ALA A 199 -2.44 14.01 12.54
N SER A 200 -2.08 12.80 12.07
CA SER A 200 -2.61 12.24 10.83
C SER A 200 -4.08 11.85 10.90
N GLU A 201 -4.66 11.70 12.08
CA GLU A 201 -6.09 11.41 12.21
C GLU A 201 -6.94 12.50 11.54
N HIS A 202 -6.51 13.74 11.65
CA HIS A 202 -7.13 14.85 10.94
C HIS A 202 -6.91 14.76 9.42
N LEU A 203 -5.80 14.20 8.94
CA LEU A 203 -5.52 14.00 7.50
C LEU A 203 -6.45 12.95 6.88
N LEU A 204 -6.91 12.00 7.69
CA LEU A 204 -7.74 10.87 7.26
C LEU A 204 -9.23 11.01 7.65
N HIS A 205 -9.66 12.13 8.24
CA HIS A 205 -11.03 12.27 8.78
C HIS A 205 -12.16 12.09 7.74
N LYS A 206 -11.89 12.29 6.45
CA LYS A 206 -12.83 12.00 5.35
C LYS A 206 -12.67 10.62 4.76
N VAL A 207 -11.53 9.98 5.02
CA VAL A 207 -11.26 8.59 4.68
C VAL A 207 -11.91 7.69 5.73
N ASN A 208 -11.46 7.76 6.97
CA ASN A 208 -12.02 6.98 8.07
C ASN A 208 -13.41 7.53 8.47
N ARG A 209 -14.47 6.85 8.07
CA ARG A 209 -15.84 7.30 8.34
C ARG A 209 -16.52 6.40 9.37
N PRO A 210 -17.27 6.95 10.31
CA PRO A 210 -18.12 6.14 11.19
C PRO A 210 -19.07 5.23 10.39
N GLY A 211 -19.15 3.97 10.79
CA GLY A 211 -20.04 2.99 10.16
C GLY A 211 -19.52 2.40 8.84
N THR A 212 -18.27 2.67 8.50
CA THR A 212 -17.56 1.99 7.40
C THR A 212 -16.35 1.24 7.93
N PHE A 213 -15.91 0.23 7.19
CA PHE A 213 -14.57 -0.36 7.32
C PHE A 213 -13.70 0.21 6.21
N ASP A 214 -12.67 0.95 6.56
CA ASP A 214 -11.72 1.56 5.64
C ASP A 214 -10.35 0.95 5.88
N TYR A 215 -9.78 0.28 4.86
CA TYR A 215 -8.57 -0.54 4.98
C TYR A 215 -7.88 -0.75 3.63
N ALA A 216 -6.80 -1.52 3.61
CA ALA A 216 -6.01 -1.86 2.43
C ALA A 216 -5.68 -0.61 1.59
N ALA A 217 -4.75 0.17 2.10
CA ALA A 217 -4.36 1.43 1.50
C ALA A 217 -3.33 1.25 0.37
N ALA A 218 -3.29 2.17 -0.58
CA ALA A 218 -2.17 2.40 -1.49
C ALA A 218 -2.01 3.90 -1.71
N VAL A 219 -0.82 4.44 -1.56
CA VAL A 219 -0.54 5.86 -1.70
C VAL A 219 0.29 6.12 -2.97
N SER A 220 -0.05 7.19 -3.69
CA SER A 220 0.73 7.59 -4.87
C SER A 220 2.13 8.08 -4.50
N SER A 221 3.07 7.96 -5.43
CA SER A 221 4.48 8.35 -5.27
C SER A 221 4.69 9.79 -4.81
N ASN A 222 3.79 10.70 -5.17
CA ASN A 222 3.81 12.08 -4.71
C ASN A 222 3.02 12.31 -3.40
N GLY A 223 2.43 11.26 -2.82
CA GLY A 223 1.65 11.30 -1.61
C GLY A 223 0.31 12.06 -1.72
N LEU A 224 -0.17 12.40 -2.92
CA LEU A 224 -1.36 13.23 -3.10
C LEU A 224 -2.64 12.45 -3.36
N GLU A 225 -2.55 11.17 -3.70
CA GLU A 225 -3.68 10.26 -3.84
C GLU A 225 -3.56 9.10 -2.85
N LEU A 226 -4.68 8.70 -2.32
CA LEU A 226 -4.83 7.51 -1.48
C LEU A 226 -5.95 6.67 -2.07
N PHE A 227 -5.63 5.44 -2.42
CA PHE A 227 -6.59 4.42 -2.78
C PHE A 227 -6.79 3.52 -1.56
N PHE A 228 -7.99 3.03 -1.36
CA PHE A 228 -8.30 2.18 -0.21
C PHE A 228 -9.56 1.38 -0.44
N THR A 229 -9.70 0.31 0.29
CA THR A 229 -10.92 -0.49 0.34
C THR A 229 -11.89 0.10 1.35
N ARG A 230 -13.17 0.19 0.97
CA ARG A 230 -14.27 0.52 1.88
C ARG A 230 -15.37 -0.51 1.80
N ALA A 231 -15.76 -1.04 2.96
CA ALA A 231 -16.99 -1.79 3.13
C ALA A 231 -17.97 -1.04 4.01
N ILE A 232 -19.28 -1.26 3.80
CA ILE A 232 -20.36 -0.63 4.58
C ILE A 232 -21.23 -1.73 5.15
N PRO A 233 -20.88 -2.35 6.28
CA PRO A 233 -21.56 -3.56 6.79
C PRO A 233 -23.07 -3.41 6.95
N SER A 234 -23.53 -2.22 7.36
CA SER A 234 -24.96 -1.92 7.53
C SER A 234 -25.78 -2.01 6.24
N LYS A 235 -25.14 -2.05 5.07
CA LYS A 235 -25.82 -2.15 3.76
C LYS A 235 -25.86 -3.57 3.20
N GLY A 236 -25.35 -4.58 3.93
CA GLY A 236 -25.33 -5.98 3.49
C GLY A 236 -24.67 -6.12 2.10
N ALA A 237 -25.32 -6.82 1.18
CA ALA A 237 -24.78 -7.04 -0.16
C ALA A 237 -24.47 -5.75 -0.96
N LYS A 238 -25.15 -4.64 -0.68
CA LYS A 238 -24.86 -3.34 -1.31
C LYS A 238 -23.68 -2.61 -0.68
N GLY A 239 -23.19 -3.10 0.45
CA GLY A 239 -22.05 -2.56 1.19
C GLY A 239 -20.81 -3.43 1.11
N GLN A 240 -20.74 -4.33 0.12
CA GLN A 240 -19.56 -5.14 -0.14
C GLN A 240 -18.34 -4.26 -0.39
N PRO A 241 -17.14 -4.77 -0.13
CA PRO A 241 -15.89 -4.07 -0.38
C PRO A 241 -15.80 -3.48 -1.79
N ALA A 242 -15.38 -2.25 -1.87
CA ALA A 242 -15.12 -1.55 -3.12
C ALA A 242 -13.95 -0.58 -2.97
N ILE A 243 -13.24 -0.32 -4.04
CA ILE A 243 -12.08 0.56 -4.03
C ILE A 243 -12.50 2.02 -4.19
N TYR A 244 -12.00 2.85 -3.30
CA TYR A 244 -12.19 4.28 -3.27
C TYR A 244 -10.87 5.00 -3.50
N ARG A 245 -10.96 6.20 -4.01
CA ARG A 245 -9.87 7.15 -4.15
C ARG A 245 -10.17 8.40 -3.33
N ALA A 246 -9.19 8.90 -2.62
CA ALA A 246 -9.16 10.21 -2.00
C ALA A 246 -7.97 11.02 -2.54
N ALA A 247 -8.06 12.35 -2.54
CA ALA A 247 -6.98 13.21 -3.00
C ALA A 247 -6.76 14.39 -2.07
N ARG A 248 -5.53 14.91 -2.05
CA ARG A 248 -5.15 16.12 -1.31
C ARG A 248 -4.25 17.02 -2.16
N GLN A 249 -4.24 18.31 -1.85
CA GLN A 249 -3.44 19.28 -2.61
C GLN A 249 -1.96 19.31 -2.20
N ARG A 250 -1.66 18.94 -0.95
CA ARG A 250 -0.32 18.86 -0.37
C ARG A 250 -0.31 17.76 0.69
N VAL A 251 0.84 17.18 0.95
CA VAL A 251 1.01 16.10 1.94
C VAL A 251 0.57 16.50 3.37
N THR A 252 0.62 17.78 3.69
CA THR A 252 0.18 18.35 4.99
C THR A 252 -1.32 18.66 5.05
N LYS A 253 -2.08 18.44 3.97
CA LYS A 253 -3.52 18.70 3.93
C LYS A 253 -4.33 17.41 4.03
N PRO A 254 -5.54 17.46 4.59
CA PRO A 254 -6.43 16.31 4.65
C PRO A 254 -6.75 15.74 3.27
N PHE A 255 -6.82 14.44 3.17
CA PHE A 255 -7.43 13.79 2.03
C PHE A 255 -8.91 14.18 1.92
N SER A 256 -9.35 14.43 0.72
CA SER A 256 -10.70 14.89 0.39
C SER A 256 -11.16 14.27 -0.93
N GLN A 257 -12.30 14.69 -1.48
CA GLN A 257 -12.82 14.17 -2.75
C GLN A 257 -12.92 12.64 -2.79
N VAL A 258 -13.32 12.04 -1.68
CA VAL A 258 -13.46 10.59 -1.56
C VAL A 258 -14.55 10.11 -2.50
N LYS A 259 -14.18 9.28 -3.50
CA LYS A 259 -15.08 8.73 -4.51
C LYS A 259 -14.72 7.28 -4.79
N ARG A 260 -15.71 6.45 -5.09
CA ARG A 260 -15.48 5.11 -5.62
C ARG A 260 -14.75 5.22 -6.97
N VAL A 261 -13.82 4.31 -7.24
CA VAL A 261 -13.17 4.19 -8.54
C VAL A 261 -14.19 3.63 -9.53
N GLY A 262 -14.71 4.48 -10.41
CA GLY A 262 -15.88 4.17 -11.25
C GLY A 262 -15.63 3.11 -12.31
N ALA A 263 -14.37 2.91 -12.73
CA ALA A 263 -13.97 1.85 -13.66
C ALA A 263 -14.14 0.44 -13.06
N ILE A 264 -14.09 0.31 -11.73
CA ILE A 264 -14.20 -0.99 -11.04
C ILE A 264 -15.67 -1.29 -10.79
N SER A 265 -16.26 -2.13 -11.64
CA SER A 265 -17.67 -2.52 -11.57
C SER A 265 -17.93 -3.79 -10.76
N ALA A 266 -16.87 -4.52 -10.36
CA ALA A 266 -16.99 -5.73 -9.57
C ALA A 266 -17.81 -5.50 -8.29
N SER A 267 -18.63 -6.49 -7.92
CA SER A 267 -19.46 -6.44 -6.70
C SER A 267 -18.64 -6.55 -5.43
N PHE A 268 -17.45 -7.14 -5.54
CA PHE A 268 -16.46 -7.29 -4.48
C PHE A 268 -15.09 -6.98 -5.07
N ALA A 269 -14.42 -5.94 -4.60
CA ALA A 269 -13.08 -5.57 -5.01
C ALA A 269 -12.31 -4.96 -3.83
N GLU A 270 -11.09 -5.42 -3.59
CA GLU A 270 -10.25 -5.04 -2.44
C GLU A 270 -8.78 -4.84 -2.83
N ALA A 271 -8.03 -4.31 -1.87
CA ALA A 271 -6.58 -4.23 -1.83
C ALA A 271 -5.96 -3.61 -3.09
N PRO A 272 -6.14 -2.30 -3.26
CA PRO A 272 -5.51 -1.60 -4.35
C PRO A 272 -3.99 -1.54 -4.16
N SER A 273 -3.22 -1.72 -5.25
CA SER A 273 -1.80 -1.39 -5.35
C SER A 273 -1.58 -0.54 -6.59
N LEU A 274 -0.85 0.55 -6.46
CA LEU A 274 -0.66 1.52 -7.54
C LEU A 274 0.76 1.42 -8.11
N SER A 275 0.87 1.34 -9.44
CA SER A 275 2.17 1.44 -10.10
C SER A 275 2.89 2.74 -9.73
N ASP A 276 4.21 2.73 -9.70
CA ASP A 276 5.03 3.84 -9.25
C ASP A 276 4.81 5.13 -10.06
N ASP A 277 4.49 4.99 -11.35
CA ASP A 277 4.11 6.09 -12.24
C ASP A 277 2.66 6.56 -12.08
N GLY A 278 1.87 5.86 -11.26
CA GLY A 278 0.47 6.18 -11.00
C GLY A 278 -0.49 5.88 -12.15
N SER A 279 -0.06 5.16 -13.18
CA SER A 279 -0.87 4.88 -14.37
C SER A 279 -1.75 3.63 -14.24
N THR A 280 -1.34 2.65 -13.46
CA THR A 280 -2.01 1.35 -13.32
C THR A 280 -2.36 1.08 -11.86
N LEU A 281 -3.62 0.76 -11.61
CA LEU A 281 -4.10 0.33 -10.28
C LEU A 281 -4.44 -1.16 -10.35
N TYR A 282 -3.71 -1.96 -9.60
CA TYR A 282 -3.96 -3.38 -9.38
C TYR A 282 -4.94 -3.55 -8.22
N TYR A 283 -5.74 -4.58 -8.25
CA TYR A 283 -6.67 -4.95 -7.18
C TYR A 283 -7.09 -6.41 -7.34
N HIS A 284 -7.63 -7.02 -6.30
CA HIS A 284 -8.30 -8.31 -6.47
C HIS A 284 -9.82 -8.19 -6.44
N ALA A 285 -10.47 -9.12 -7.13
CA ALA A 285 -11.93 -9.21 -7.17
C ALA A 285 -12.37 -10.68 -7.16
N LEU A 286 -13.57 -10.91 -6.62
CA LEU A 286 -14.18 -12.24 -6.60
C LEU A 286 -14.92 -12.51 -7.90
N VAL A 287 -14.48 -13.53 -8.65
CA VAL A 287 -15.09 -13.95 -9.92
C VAL A 287 -15.31 -15.46 -9.90
N GLY A 288 -16.55 -15.90 -10.01
CA GLY A 288 -16.85 -17.34 -10.04
C GLY A 288 -16.44 -18.12 -8.79
N GLY A 289 -16.35 -17.47 -7.63
CA GLY A 289 -15.91 -18.09 -6.38
C GLY A 289 -14.40 -18.14 -6.18
N VAL A 290 -13.60 -17.57 -7.09
CA VAL A 290 -12.14 -17.50 -7.02
C VAL A 290 -11.73 -16.03 -7.03
N PHE A 291 -10.77 -15.65 -6.20
CA PHE A 291 -10.19 -14.32 -6.24
C PHE A 291 -9.14 -14.24 -7.35
N ARG A 292 -9.24 -13.19 -8.16
CA ARG A 292 -8.34 -12.91 -9.27
C ARG A 292 -7.86 -11.48 -9.22
N ILE A 293 -6.66 -11.22 -9.73
CA ILE A 293 -6.08 -9.88 -9.82
C ILE A 293 -6.51 -9.23 -11.12
N PHE A 294 -6.85 -7.96 -11.03
CA PHE A 294 -7.26 -7.10 -12.14
C PHE A 294 -6.45 -5.82 -12.16
N THR A 295 -6.43 -5.16 -13.29
CA THR A 295 -5.91 -3.80 -13.47
C THR A 295 -7.00 -2.87 -13.98
N VAL A 296 -6.86 -1.58 -13.67
CA VAL A 296 -7.46 -0.46 -14.40
C VAL A 296 -6.36 0.55 -14.69
N THR A 297 -6.43 1.19 -15.85
CA THR A 297 -5.37 2.08 -16.32
C THR A 297 -5.86 3.51 -16.53
N ARG A 298 -4.92 4.46 -16.51
CA ARG A 298 -5.10 5.87 -16.88
C ARG A 298 -3.80 6.42 -17.44
N PRO A 299 -3.81 7.55 -18.20
CA PRO A 299 -2.58 8.28 -18.48
C PRO A 299 -1.85 8.63 -17.19
N ALA A 300 -0.52 8.49 -17.16
CA ALA A 300 0.29 8.87 -16.00
C ALA A 300 0.02 10.34 -15.61
N PRO A 301 -0.17 10.65 -14.35
CA PRO A 301 -0.53 11.99 -13.86
C PRO A 301 0.60 13.02 -13.97
#